data_c331c221c142d4d81e305f55af8bb1f6
#
_entry.id   c331c221c142d4d81e305f55af8bb1f6
#
_cell.length_a   1.000
_cell.length_b   1.000
_cell.length_c   1.000
_cell.angle_alpha   90.00
_cell.angle_beta   90.00
_cell.angle_gamma   90.00
#
_symmetry.space_group_name_H-M   'P 1'
#
loop_
_entity.id
_entity.type
_entity.pdbx_description
1 polymer ?
#
loop_
_entity_poly.entity_id
_entity_poly.type
_entity_poly.pdbx_seq_one_letter_code
_entity_poly.pdbx_strand_id
1 'polypeptide(L)'
;LDATEAEALNHAYGTNGILTRLQFATAPAVNWHQISIDVETWSAAVALLQRCTRSAVELHLATLLERSVLQCLPAWSGPESDRHRLLLLVAPDGVSTLARLAAASGAVLHDLGPEDLAGGQGLRELSWNHTTLHMRSADAGWTYLQMLLPEPELPAMEQLKQRWGDALLWHLEGVRQQGAPRLAALPLVRWSSAEQLDALMRDCRELGAVLFNPHVITVEDGGLGVVDGDQVAAKHRYDPDGLLNPGKLRGWLESISSPGCPG
;
A
#
# COMPACT_ATOMS: atom_id res chain seq x y z
N LEU A 1 -12.21 -10.51 23.45
CA LEU A 1 -12.12 -9.12 23.04
C LEU A 1 -13.21 -8.83 22.03
N ASP A 2 -13.87 -7.70 22.14
CA ASP A 2 -14.74 -7.17 21.10
C ASP A 2 -13.93 -6.41 20.02
N ALA A 3 -14.61 -5.85 19.02
CA ALA A 3 -13.93 -5.17 17.91
C ALA A 3 -13.15 -3.93 18.38
N THR A 4 -13.67 -3.18 19.33
CA THR A 4 -13.03 -1.96 19.86
C THR A 4 -11.77 -2.30 20.66
N GLU A 5 -11.87 -3.29 21.55
CA GLU A 5 -10.69 -3.76 22.29
C GLU A 5 -9.61 -4.35 21.37
N ALA A 6 -10.00 -4.95 20.22
CA ALA A 6 -9.09 -5.52 19.27
C ALA A 6 -8.32 -4.47 18.45
N GLU A 7 -8.85 -3.24 18.31
CA GLU A 7 -8.16 -2.15 17.61
C GLU A 7 -6.80 -1.83 18.23
N ALA A 8 -6.69 -1.86 19.56
CA ALA A 8 -5.43 -1.63 20.27
C ALA A 8 -4.35 -2.70 20.01
N LEU A 9 -4.72 -3.84 19.40
CA LEU A 9 -3.77 -4.88 18.99
C LEU A 9 -3.35 -4.75 17.54
N ASN A 10 -4.02 -3.88 16.76
CA ASN A 10 -3.74 -3.70 15.36
C ASN A 10 -2.51 -2.80 15.17
N HIS A 11 -1.68 -3.07 14.16
CA HIS A 11 -0.45 -2.33 13.85
C HIS A 11 0.51 -2.10 15.03
N ALA A 12 0.47 -2.95 16.04
CA ALA A 12 1.26 -2.83 17.26
C ALA A 12 2.64 -3.49 17.19
N TYR A 13 3.14 -3.82 16.02
CA TYR A 13 4.46 -4.43 15.78
C TYR A 13 4.75 -5.69 16.63
N GLY A 14 3.69 -6.45 16.96
CA GLY A 14 3.80 -7.65 17.78
C GLY A 14 4.14 -7.38 19.26
N THR A 15 3.84 -6.19 19.76
CA THR A 15 4.16 -5.78 21.14
C THR A 15 3.08 -6.13 22.15
N ASN A 16 1.81 -6.22 21.74
CA ASN A 16 0.65 -6.14 22.63
C ASN A 16 -0.02 -7.47 22.95
N GLY A 17 0.51 -8.59 22.50
CA GLY A 17 -0.09 -9.87 22.81
C GLY A 17 0.10 -10.92 21.72
N ILE A 18 -0.35 -12.14 21.98
CA ILE A 18 -0.36 -13.27 21.06
C ILE A 18 -1.81 -13.62 20.74
N LEU A 19 -2.22 -13.47 19.48
CA LEU A 19 -3.53 -13.87 19.02
C LEU A 19 -3.59 -15.38 18.84
N THR A 20 -4.37 -16.07 19.68
CA THR A 20 -4.54 -17.52 19.63
C THR A 20 -5.80 -17.96 18.88
N ARG A 21 -6.76 -17.09 18.77
CA ARG A 21 -8.02 -17.31 18.03
C ARG A 21 -8.50 -16.01 17.45
N LEU A 22 -8.95 -16.07 16.19
CA LEU A 22 -9.61 -14.94 15.50
C LEU A 22 -10.94 -15.41 14.93
N GLN A 23 -11.98 -14.62 15.11
CA GLN A 23 -13.30 -14.83 14.51
C GLN A 23 -13.71 -13.56 13.74
N PHE A 24 -14.00 -13.73 12.47
CA PHE A 24 -14.43 -12.64 11.59
C PHE A 24 -15.57 -13.10 10.68
N ALA A 25 -16.37 -12.16 10.22
CA ALA A 25 -17.38 -12.42 9.21
C ALA A 25 -16.70 -12.68 7.86
N THR A 26 -17.25 -13.61 7.10
CA THR A 26 -16.80 -13.88 5.73
C THR A 26 -17.79 -13.30 4.72
N ALA A 27 -17.30 -12.98 3.54
CA ALA A 27 -18.11 -12.66 2.37
C ALA A 27 -18.25 -13.91 1.46
N PRO A 28 -19.22 -13.96 0.54
CA PRO A 28 -19.28 -14.97 -0.50
C PRO A 28 -17.98 -14.99 -1.30
N ALA A 29 -17.52 -16.20 -1.65
CA ALA A 29 -16.36 -16.33 -2.53
C ALA A 29 -16.72 -15.84 -3.95
N VAL A 30 -15.85 -15.01 -4.51
CA VAL A 30 -15.95 -14.49 -5.87
C VAL A 30 -14.86 -15.14 -6.71
N ASN A 31 -15.22 -15.62 -7.89
CA ASN A 31 -14.25 -16.13 -8.86
C ASN A 31 -13.65 -14.96 -9.64
N TRP A 32 -12.63 -14.34 -9.08
CA TRP A 32 -12.04 -13.11 -9.61
C TRP A 32 -11.41 -13.34 -10.99
N HIS A 33 -11.72 -12.44 -11.93
CA HIS A 33 -11.02 -12.34 -13.22
C HIS A 33 -9.82 -11.42 -13.10
N GLN A 34 -8.72 -11.83 -13.71
CA GLN A 34 -7.49 -11.06 -13.79
C GLN A 34 -7.52 -10.20 -15.06
N ILE A 35 -7.46 -8.90 -14.90
CA ILE A 35 -7.47 -7.93 -16.00
C ILE A 35 -6.19 -7.10 -15.93
N SER A 36 -5.51 -6.98 -17.07
CA SER A 36 -4.42 -6.03 -17.28
C SER A 36 -4.86 -4.96 -18.27
N ILE A 37 -4.56 -3.68 -18.00
CA ILE A 37 -4.90 -2.58 -18.92
C ILE A 37 -3.66 -1.72 -19.14
N ASP A 38 -3.21 -1.63 -20.40
CA ASP A 38 -2.08 -0.83 -20.81
C ASP A 38 -2.51 0.56 -21.25
N VAL A 39 -1.85 1.58 -20.71
CA VAL A 39 -2.19 2.99 -20.90
C VAL A 39 -0.94 3.78 -21.28
N GLU A 40 -1.04 4.64 -22.28
CA GLU A 40 0.11 5.34 -22.86
C GLU A 40 0.69 6.42 -21.94
N THR A 41 -0.15 7.25 -21.31
CA THR A 41 0.27 8.37 -20.47
C THR A 41 -0.06 8.15 -19.01
N TRP A 42 0.82 8.65 -18.10
CA TRP A 42 0.60 8.54 -16.66
C TRP A 42 -0.72 9.18 -16.20
N SER A 43 -1.01 10.38 -16.69
CA SER A 43 -2.24 11.09 -16.33
C SER A 43 -3.51 10.33 -16.74
N ALA A 44 -3.51 9.73 -17.95
CA ALA A 44 -4.61 8.89 -18.40
C ALA A 44 -4.75 7.60 -17.56
N ALA A 45 -3.63 7.01 -17.16
CA ALA A 45 -3.61 5.81 -16.31
C ALA A 45 -4.17 6.10 -14.91
N VAL A 46 -3.77 7.20 -14.28
CA VAL A 46 -4.32 7.64 -12.98
C VAL A 46 -5.81 7.93 -13.10
N ALA A 47 -6.24 8.67 -14.13
CA ALA A 47 -7.65 8.96 -14.36
C ALA A 47 -8.47 7.69 -14.60
N LEU A 48 -7.93 6.71 -15.32
CA LEU A 48 -8.60 5.43 -15.54
C LEU A 48 -8.73 4.64 -14.24
N LEU A 49 -7.67 4.55 -13.42
CA LEU A 49 -7.71 3.89 -12.11
C LEU A 49 -8.78 4.53 -11.22
N GLN A 50 -8.83 5.87 -11.14
CA GLN A 50 -9.86 6.59 -10.39
C GLN A 50 -11.28 6.30 -10.89
N ARG A 51 -11.48 6.19 -12.21
CA ARG A 51 -12.77 5.82 -12.78
C ARG A 51 -13.17 4.39 -12.46
N CYS A 52 -12.23 3.44 -12.52
CA CYS A 52 -12.46 2.04 -12.15
C CYS A 52 -12.88 1.94 -10.67
N THR A 53 -12.12 2.57 -9.76
CA THR A 53 -12.37 2.49 -8.31
C THR A 53 -13.64 3.21 -7.86
N ARG A 54 -14.10 4.23 -8.62
CA ARG A 54 -15.35 4.96 -8.37
C ARG A 54 -16.56 4.39 -9.10
N SER A 55 -16.36 3.40 -9.95
CA SER A 55 -17.46 2.71 -10.65
C SER A 55 -18.20 1.74 -9.73
N ALA A 56 -19.33 1.22 -10.19
CA ALA A 56 -20.08 0.18 -9.49
C ALA A 56 -19.50 -1.24 -9.69
N VAL A 57 -18.32 -1.33 -10.33
CA VAL A 57 -17.65 -2.61 -10.55
C VAL A 57 -17.08 -3.13 -9.24
N GLU A 58 -17.35 -4.40 -8.92
CA GLU A 58 -16.77 -5.05 -7.75
C GLU A 58 -15.31 -5.41 -8.03
N LEU A 59 -14.39 -4.71 -7.36
CA LEU A 59 -12.95 -4.88 -7.47
C LEU A 59 -12.40 -5.42 -6.15
N HIS A 60 -11.58 -6.48 -6.23
CA HIS A 60 -10.79 -6.97 -5.11
C HIS A 60 -9.40 -6.35 -5.07
N LEU A 61 -8.83 -6.07 -6.25
CA LEU A 61 -7.51 -5.47 -6.44
C LEU A 61 -7.59 -4.40 -7.51
N ALA A 62 -6.91 -3.29 -7.30
CA ALA A 62 -6.78 -2.22 -8.29
C ALA A 62 -5.43 -1.52 -8.12
N THR A 63 -4.43 -2.02 -8.83
CA THR A 63 -3.04 -1.57 -8.81
C THR A 63 -2.70 -0.83 -10.08
N LEU A 64 -1.91 0.25 -10.01
CA LEU A 64 -1.33 0.91 -11.16
C LEU A 64 0.19 0.99 -11.00
N LEU A 65 0.91 0.45 -11.97
CA LEU A 65 2.36 0.49 -12.05
C LEU A 65 2.83 1.47 -13.14
N GLU A 66 3.76 2.34 -12.78
CA GLU A 66 4.48 3.16 -13.76
C GLU A 66 5.27 2.26 -14.71
N ARG A 67 5.35 2.60 -16.00
CA ARG A 67 6.12 1.84 -17.00
C ARG A 67 7.55 1.54 -16.56
N SER A 68 8.21 2.48 -15.87
CA SER A 68 9.58 2.30 -15.37
C SER A 68 9.68 1.20 -14.30
N VAL A 69 8.61 0.94 -13.53
CA VAL A 69 8.53 -0.21 -12.62
C VAL A 69 8.49 -1.51 -13.43
N LEU A 70 7.65 -1.58 -14.46
CA LEU A 70 7.52 -2.77 -15.32
C LEU A 70 8.82 -3.11 -16.04
N GLN A 71 9.57 -2.12 -16.45
CA GLN A 71 10.88 -2.31 -17.10
C GLN A 71 11.92 -2.95 -16.15
N CYS A 72 11.75 -2.77 -14.84
CA CYS A 72 12.58 -3.41 -13.82
C CYS A 72 12.08 -4.82 -13.43
N LEU A 73 10.90 -5.23 -13.92
CA LEU A 73 10.25 -6.50 -13.62
C LEU A 73 10.09 -7.36 -14.90
N PRO A 74 11.18 -7.88 -15.50
CA PRO A 74 11.14 -8.47 -16.85
C PRO A 74 10.18 -9.64 -16.99
N ALA A 75 9.92 -10.42 -15.93
CA ALA A 75 8.95 -11.52 -15.95
C ALA A 75 7.51 -11.06 -16.23
N TRP A 76 7.22 -9.76 -16.01
CA TRP A 76 5.89 -9.16 -16.11
C TRP A 76 5.84 -7.99 -17.12
N SER A 77 6.95 -7.67 -17.77
CA SER A 77 7.00 -6.55 -18.71
C SER A 77 6.12 -6.79 -19.94
N GLY A 78 6.04 -8.05 -20.42
CA GLY A 78 5.27 -8.37 -21.60
C GLY A 78 5.70 -7.56 -22.84
N PRO A 79 4.99 -7.66 -23.97
CA PRO A 79 5.34 -6.95 -25.19
C PRO A 79 5.12 -5.42 -25.11
N GLU A 80 4.31 -4.92 -24.20
CA GLU A 80 3.94 -3.51 -24.05
C GLU A 80 4.62 -2.87 -22.82
N SER A 81 5.88 -3.19 -22.56
CA SER A 81 6.64 -2.71 -21.39
C SER A 81 6.92 -1.20 -21.38
N ASP A 82 6.64 -0.49 -22.47
CA ASP A 82 6.75 0.96 -22.59
C ASP A 82 5.50 1.73 -22.11
N ARG A 83 4.46 1.01 -21.68
CA ARG A 83 3.20 1.58 -21.20
C ARG A 83 3.05 1.47 -19.68
N HIS A 84 2.22 2.34 -19.11
CA HIS A 84 1.75 2.20 -17.73
C HIS A 84 0.70 1.11 -17.68
N ARG A 85 0.62 0.37 -16.55
CA ARG A 85 -0.24 -0.80 -16.47
C ARG A 85 -1.10 -0.81 -15.23
N LEU A 86 -2.43 -0.94 -15.43
CA LEU A 86 -3.35 -1.30 -14.37
C LEU A 86 -3.43 -2.82 -14.27
N LEU A 87 -3.45 -3.32 -13.03
CA LEU A 87 -3.69 -4.72 -12.68
C LEU A 87 -4.94 -4.78 -11.81
N LEU A 88 -5.95 -5.51 -12.25
CA LEU A 88 -7.26 -5.53 -11.60
C LEU A 88 -7.69 -6.96 -11.35
N LEU A 89 -8.25 -7.23 -10.17
CA LEU A 89 -9.06 -8.40 -9.89
C LEU A 89 -10.52 -7.95 -9.79
N VAL A 90 -11.34 -8.41 -10.70
CA VAL A 90 -12.71 -7.96 -10.89
C VAL A 90 -13.70 -9.13 -10.85
N ALA A 91 -14.89 -8.91 -10.29
CA ALA A 91 -15.98 -9.89 -10.42
C ALA A 91 -16.36 -10.09 -11.90
N PRO A 92 -16.76 -11.30 -12.32
CA PRO A 92 -16.98 -11.64 -13.73
C PRO A 92 -17.95 -10.69 -14.47
N ASP A 93 -18.99 -10.21 -13.80
CA ASP A 93 -19.98 -9.29 -14.35
C ASP A 93 -19.43 -7.86 -14.58
N GLY A 94 -18.32 -7.51 -13.93
CA GLY A 94 -17.63 -6.24 -14.09
C GLY A 94 -16.74 -6.13 -15.32
N VAL A 95 -16.31 -7.24 -15.92
CA VAL A 95 -15.33 -7.29 -17.03
C VAL A 95 -15.78 -6.43 -18.22
N SER A 96 -17.03 -6.54 -18.63
CA SER A 96 -17.59 -5.76 -19.76
C SER A 96 -17.59 -4.24 -19.48
N THR A 97 -17.79 -3.85 -18.23
CA THR A 97 -17.74 -2.44 -17.82
C THR A 97 -16.31 -1.92 -17.85
N LEU A 98 -15.33 -2.69 -17.36
CA LEU A 98 -13.91 -2.33 -17.46
C LEU A 98 -13.47 -2.20 -18.91
N ALA A 99 -13.91 -3.10 -19.80
CA ALA A 99 -13.61 -3.02 -21.23
C ALA A 99 -14.11 -1.71 -21.85
N ARG A 100 -15.32 -1.26 -21.51
CA ARG A 100 -15.85 0.04 -21.96
C ARG A 100 -15.06 1.24 -21.38
N LEU A 101 -14.68 1.18 -20.11
CA LEU A 101 -13.88 2.21 -19.48
C LEU A 101 -12.49 2.32 -20.11
N ALA A 102 -11.85 1.20 -20.39
CA ALA A 102 -10.56 1.13 -21.07
C ALA A 102 -10.66 1.71 -22.50
N ALA A 103 -11.62 1.23 -23.29
CA ALA A 103 -11.85 1.70 -24.66
C ALA A 103 -12.11 3.22 -24.71
N ALA A 104 -12.94 3.74 -23.80
CA ALA A 104 -13.22 5.19 -23.69
C ALA A 104 -11.99 6.02 -23.28
N SER A 105 -10.93 5.40 -22.79
CA SER A 105 -9.66 6.03 -22.41
C SER A 105 -8.55 5.78 -23.45
N GLY A 106 -8.83 5.13 -24.56
CA GLY A 106 -7.85 4.73 -25.58
C GLY A 106 -6.83 3.68 -25.05
N ALA A 107 -7.20 2.96 -23.99
CA ALA A 107 -6.35 1.97 -23.34
C ALA A 107 -6.61 0.56 -23.90
N VAL A 108 -5.63 -0.33 -23.81
CA VAL A 108 -5.71 -1.71 -24.27
C VAL A 108 -5.96 -2.63 -23.08
N LEU A 109 -7.08 -3.35 -23.09
CA LEU A 109 -7.43 -4.31 -22.05
C LEU A 109 -7.07 -5.72 -22.48
N HIS A 110 -6.46 -6.47 -21.57
CA HIS A 110 -6.16 -7.89 -21.69
C HIS A 110 -6.90 -8.64 -20.59
N ASP A 111 -7.82 -9.51 -20.96
CA ASP A 111 -8.47 -10.47 -20.05
C ASP A 111 -7.57 -11.70 -19.92
N LEU A 112 -7.01 -11.91 -18.74
CA LEU A 112 -6.11 -13.03 -18.44
C LEU A 112 -6.87 -14.24 -17.87
N GLY A 113 -8.20 -14.14 -17.81
CA GLY A 113 -9.07 -15.20 -17.30
C GLY A 113 -9.21 -15.21 -15.77
N PRO A 114 -9.88 -16.25 -15.24
CA PRO A 114 -10.06 -16.41 -13.80
C PRO A 114 -8.74 -16.53 -13.04
N GLU A 115 -8.72 -16.04 -11.81
CA GLU A 115 -7.56 -16.20 -10.94
C GLU A 115 -7.39 -17.66 -10.54
N ASP A 116 -6.22 -18.25 -10.81
CA ASP A 116 -5.84 -19.57 -10.34
C ASP A 116 -5.04 -19.45 -9.03
N LEU A 117 -5.71 -19.60 -7.91
CA LEU A 117 -5.08 -19.55 -6.59
C LEU A 117 -4.11 -20.72 -6.33
N ALA A 118 -4.22 -21.81 -7.10
CA ALA A 118 -3.30 -22.96 -6.96
C ALA A 118 -2.03 -22.81 -7.81
N GLY A 119 -2.07 -22.00 -8.87
CA GLY A 119 -0.95 -21.79 -9.79
C GLY A 119 0.13 -20.83 -9.31
N GLY A 120 -0.09 -20.06 -8.26
CA GLY A 120 0.93 -19.30 -7.54
C GLY A 120 1.52 -18.06 -8.24
N GLN A 121 1.04 -17.66 -9.42
CA GLN A 121 1.57 -16.50 -10.17
C GLN A 121 0.46 -15.58 -10.69
N GLY A 122 -0.44 -15.18 -9.82
CA GLY A 122 -1.50 -14.23 -10.14
C GLY A 122 -1.05 -12.75 -10.01
N LEU A 123 -1.92 -11.84 -10.42
CA LEU A 123 -1.68 -10.39 -10.32
C LEU A 123 -1.45 -9.91 -8.89
N ARG A 124 -1.87 -10.67 -7.87
CA ARG A 124 -1.60 -10.38 -6.46
C ARG A 124 -0.10 -10.30 -6.15
N GLU A 125 0.69 -11.11 -6.84
CA GLU A 125 2.16 -11.13 -6.67
C GLU A 125 2.85 -9.86 -7.19
N LEU A 126 2.14 -8.96 -7.86
CA LEU A 126 2.65 -7.68 -8.32
C LEU A 126 2.05 -6.47 -7.62
N SER A 127 1.26 -6.70 -6.58
CA SER A 127 0.51 -5.65 -5.89
C SER A 127 1.05 -5.43 -4.49
N TRP A 128 0.75 -4.31 -3.89
CA TRP A 128 1.16 -3.97 -2.54
C TRP A 128 2.68 -4.14 -2.34
N ASN A 129 3.11 -4.67 -1.22
CA ASN A 129 4.53 -4.86 -0.93
C ASN A 129 5.24 -5.89 -1.81
N HIS A 130 4.51 -6.75 -2.53
CA HIS A 130 5.12 -7.72 -3.45
C HIS A 130 5.88 -7.03 -4.57
N THR A 131 5.35 -5.93 -5.13
CA THR A 131 6.05 -5.09 -6.11
C THR A 131 7.43 -4.69 -5.59
N THR A 132 7.52 -4.22 -4.34
CA THR A 132 8.79 -3.84 -3.71
C THR A 132 9.73 -5.02 -3.56
N LEU A 133 9.22 -6.19 -3.16
CA LEU A 133 10.03 -7.40 -3.01
C LEU A 133 10.64 -7.83 -4.35
N HIS A 134 9.87 -7.81 -5.44
CA HIS A 134 10.36 -8.12 -6.79
C HIS A 134 11.41 -7.10 -7.24
N MET A 135 11.16 -5.81 -7.04
CA MET A 135 12.13 -4.76 -7.37
C MET A 135 13.45 -4.95 -6.61
N ARG A 136 13.39 -5.24 -5.32
CA ARG A 136 14.56 -5.48 -4.48
C ARG A 136 15.30 -6.78 -4.86
N SER A 137 14.59 -7.78 -5.33
CA SER A 137 15.19 -9.02 -5.83
C SER A 137 15.98 -8.78 -7.12
N ALA A 138 15.52 -7.87 -7.97
CA ALA A 138 16.23 -7.46 -9.17
C ALA A 138 17.40 -6.51 -8.87
N ASP A 139 17.21 -5.56 -7.95
CA ASP A 139 18.21 -4.60 -7.51
C ASP A 139 17.94 -4.15 -6.06
N ALA A 140 18.83 -4.54 -5.14
CA ALA A 140 18.72 -4.22 -3.71
C ALA A 140 18.80 -2.70 -3.40
N GLY A 141 19.13 -1.87 -4.37
CA GLY A 141 19.16 -0.41 -4.25
C GLY A 141 17.77 0.25 -4.23
N TRP A 142 16.68 -0.51 -4.29
CA TRP A 142 15.33 0.01 -4.17
C TRP A 142 14.79 -0.15 -2.76
N THR A 143 14.02 0.84 -2.32
CA THR A 143 13.18 0.83 -1.12
C THR A 143 11.81 1.42 -1.46
N TYR A 144 10.95 1.68 -0.49
CA TYR A 144 9.63 2.24 -0.73
C TYR A 144 9.16 3.12 0.44
N LEU A 145 8.15 3.92 0.19
CA LEU A 145 7.36 4.62 1.20
C LEU A 145 5.89 4.24 1.04
N GLN A 146 5.08 4.56 2.02
CA GLN A 146 3.62 4.44 1.94
C GLN A 146 3.00 5.79 2.23
N MET A 147 2.02 6.21 1.43
CA MET A 147 1.37 7.50 1.63
C MET A 147 -0.01 7.58 1.02
N LEU A 148 -0.83 8.46 1.57
CA LEU A 148 -2.01 8.99 0.91
C LEU A 148 -1.69 10.39 0.41
N LEU A 149 -1.83 10.61 -0.88
CA LEU A 149 -1.64 11.91 -1.49
C LEU A 149 -2.90 12.79 -1.30
N PRO A 150 -2.75 14.13 -1.28
CA PRO A 150 -3.89 15.03 -1.27
C PRO A 150 -4.71 14.89 -2.56
N GLU A 151 -6.03 15.03 -2.48
CA GLU A 151 -6.87 15.05 -3.68
C GLU A 151 -6.95 16.48 -4.28
N PRO A 152 -6.84 16.63 -5.59
CA PRO A 152 -6.53 15.60 -6.58
C PRO A 152 -5.06 15.16 -6.51
N GLU A 153 -4.82 13.84 -6.66
CA GLU A 153 -3.48 13.26 -6.41
C GLU A 153 -2.45 13.59 -7.49
N LEU A 154 -2.87 13.73 -8.75
CA LEU A 154 -1.98 13.88 -9.91
C LEU A 154 -1.02 15.08 -9.79
N PRO A 155 -1.44 16.29 -9.39
CA PRO A 155 -0.54 17.43 -9.29
C PRO A 155 0.62 17.21 -8.30
N ALA A 156 0.36 16.57 -7.15
CA ALA A 156 1.41 16.24 -6.19
C ALA A 156 2.39 15.19 -6.74
N MET A 157 1.86 14.17 -7.44
CA MET A 157 2.69 13.16 -8.10
C MET A 157 3.60 13.77 -9.18
N GLU A 158 3.08 14.69 -9.99
CA GLU A 158 3.86 15.37 -11.04
C GLU A 158 4.97 16.24 -10.45
N GLN A 159 4.69 16.99 -9.38
CA GLN A 159 5.70 17.80 -8.71
C GLN A 159 6.80 16.93 -8.08
N LEU A 160 6.45 15.83 -7.42
CA LEU A 160 7.42 14.89 -6.86
C LEU A 160 8.25 14.24 -7.98
N LYS A 161 7.62 13.82 -9.07
CA LYS A 161 8.33 13.24 -10.21
C LYS A 161 9.27 14.23 -10.89
N GLN A 162 8.86 15.50 -11.03
CA GLN A 162 9.71 16.56 -11.58
C GLN A 162 10.97 16.77 -10.72
N ARG A 163 10.84 16.69 -9.39
CA ARG A 163 11.95 16.90 -8.46
C ARG A 163 12.87 15.70 -8.33
N TRP A 164 12.30 14.49 -8.27
CA TRP A 164 13.02 13.26 -7.93
C TRP A 164 13.33 12.37 -9.14
N GLY A 165 12.72 12.63 -10.30
CA GLY A 165 12.97 11.91 -11.55
C GLY A 165 12.82 10.40 -11.39
N ASP A 166 13.81 9.66 -11.88
CA ASP A 166 13.83 8.19 -11.84
C ASP A 166 14.25 7.61 -10.47
N ALA A 167 14.58 8.47 -9.50
CA ALA A 167 14.74 8.03 -8.12
C ALA A 167 13.40 7.76 -7.42
N LEU A 168 12.27 8.14 -8.04
CA LEU A 168 10.92 7.92 -7.56
C LEU A 168 10.08 7.31 -8.68
N LEU A 169 9.63 6.06 -8.51
CA LEU A 169 8.75 5.37 -9.45
C LEU A 169 7.39 5.13 -8.80
N TRP A 170 6.33 5.42 -9.54
CA TRP A 170 4.97 5.33 -8.99
C TRP A 170 4.41 3.92 -9.04
N HIS A 171 3.92 3.50 -7.89
CA HIS A 171 3.05 2.37 -7.68
C HIS A 171 1.85 2.85 -6.86
N LEU A 172 0.63 2.68 -7.38
CA LEU A 172 -0.60 3.10 -6.73
C LEU A 172 -1.52 1.92 -6.50
N GLU A 173 -2.27 1.98 -5.39
CA GLU A 173 -3.30 1.01 -5.02
C GLU A 173 -4.63 1.72 -4.79
N GLY A 174 -5.69 1.18 -5.37
CA GLY A 174 -7.05 1.60 -5.06
C GLY A 174 -7.47 1.08 -3.70
N VAL A 175 -7.80 1.99 -2.78
CA VAL A 175 -8.20 1.66 -1.41
C VAL A 175 -9.54 2.33 -1.06
N ARG A 176 -10.15 1.91 0.04
CA ARG A 176 -11.27 2.62 0.66
C ARG A 176 -10.83 3.24 1.98
N GLN A 177 -11.05 4.54 2.10
CA GLN A 177 -10.84 5.28 3.34
C GLN A 177 -12.17 5.91 3.76
N GLN A 178 -12.67 5.53 4.93
CA GLN A 178 -13.97 5.99 5.43
C GLN A 178 -15.13 5.80 4.42
N GLY A 179 -15.11 4.67 3.70
CA GLY A 179 -16.12 4.34 2.69
C GLY A 179 -15.90 4.98 1.31
N ALA A 180 -15.04 5.98 1.17
CA ALA A 180 -14.73 6.62 -0.11
C ALA A 180 -13.54 5.95 -0.82
N PRO A 181 -13.56 5.81 -2.15
CA PRO A 181 -12.40 5.35 -2.90
C PRO A 181 -11.29 6.40 -2.89
N ARG A 182 -10.07 5.97 -2.56
CA ARG A 182 -8.85 6.78 -2.54
C ARG A 182 -7.72 6.02 -3.25
N LEU A 183 -6.63 6.72 -3.56
CA LEU A 183 -5.41 6.10 -4.05
C LEU A 183 -4.34 6.16 -2.96
N ALA A 184 -3.91 4.97 -2.52
CA ALA A 184 -2.70 4.83 -1.74
C ALA A 184 -1.50 4.76 -2.68
N ALA A 185 -0.44 5.49 -2.38
CA ALA A 185 0.80 5.42 -3.13
C ALA A 185 1.83 4.60 -2.32
N LEU A 186 2.44 3.63 -2.99
CA LEU A 186 3.57 2.85 -2.51
C LEU A 186 4.77 3.07 -3.42
N PRO A 187 5.23 4.33 -3.59
CA PRO A 187 6.28 4.63 -4.54
C PRO A 187 7.55 3.86 -4.21
N LEU A 188 8.19 3.36 -5.27
CA LEU A 188 9.52 2.77 -5.18
C LEU A 188 10.54 3.90 -5.18
N VAL A 189 11.45 3.86 -4.25
CA VAL A 189 12.43 4.91 -4.01
C VAL A 189 13.84 4.35 -4.20
N ARG A 190 14.65 5.00 -5.02
CA ARG A 190 16.07 4.67 -5.16
C ARG A 190 16.80 5.09 -3.89
N TRP A 191 17.33 4.11 -3.17
CA TRP A 191 18.08 4.37 -1.95
C TRP A 191 19.47 4.90 -2.27
N SER A 192 19.85 5.99 -1.64
CA SER A 192 21.24 6.47 -1.66
C SER A 192 21.74 6.80 -0.25
N SER A 193 20.91 7.45 0.58
CA SER A 193 21.24 7.76 1.98
C SER A 193 19.98 8.05 2.80
N ALA A 194 20.12 8.07 4.12
CA ALA A 194 19.04 8.46 5.03
C ALA A 194 18.61 9.92 4.80
N GLU A 195 19.55 10.82 4.55
CA GLU A 195 19.29 12.25 4.30
C GLU A 195 18.46 12.47 3.04
N GLN A 196 18.70 11.65 1.99
CA GLN A 196 17.91 11.69 0.76
C GLN A 196 16.48 11.23 1.03
N LEU A 197 16.30 10.13 1.77
CA LEU A 197 14.96 9.64 2.13
C LEU A 197 14.22 10.66 2.99
N ASP A 198 14.89 11.28 3.96
CA ASP A 198 14.33 12.34 4.81
C ASP A 198 13.93 13.57 3.98
N ALA A 199 14.73 13.93 2.98
CA ALA A 199 14.38 15.04 2.07
C ALA A 199 13.12 14.71 1.25
N LEU A 200 13.02 13.52 0.70
CA LEU A 200 11.82 13.07 -0.02
C LEU A 200 10.59 13.07 0.90
N MET A 201 10.73 12.56 2.13
CA MET A 201 9.63 12.56 3.10
C MET A 201 9.17 13.97 3.46
N ARG A 202 10.10 14.95 3.59
CA ARG A 202 9.72 16.36 3.78
C ARG A 202 8.94 16.90 2.60
N ASP A 203 9.42 16.68 1.36
CA ASP A 203 8.72 17.12 0.16
C ASP A 203 7.30 16.54 0.05
N CYS A 204 7.14 15.25 0.37
CA CYS A 204 5.82 14.63 0.40
C CYS A 204 4.88 15.30 1.40
N ARG A 205 5.38 15.59 2.62
CA ARG A 205 4.57 16.26 3.67
C ARG A 205 4.24 17.71 3.30
N GLU A 206 5.18 18.46 2.71
CA GLU A 206 4.96 19.83 2.24
C GLU A 206 3.87 19.90 1.18
N LEU A 207 3.72 18.86 0.35
CA LEU A 207 2.63 18.73 -0.62
C LEU A 207 1.32 18.21 0.00
N GLY A 208 1.28 17.96 1.31
CA GLY A 208 0.08 17.52 2.02
C GLY A 208 -0.13 16.01 2.04
N ALA A 209 0.87 15.21 1.73
CA ALA A 209 0.77 13.77 1.84
C ALA A 209 0.74 13.30 3.30
N VAL A 210 -0.16 12.36 3.60
CA VAL A 210 -0.13 11.59 4.85
C VAL A 210 0.83 10.42 4.65
N LEU A 211 2.00 10.51 5.25
CA LEU A 211 3.11 9.60 5.01
C LEU A 211 3.27 8.61 6.16
N PHE A 212 3.44 7.33 5.81
CA PHE A 212 3.81 6.25 6.71
C PHE A 212 5.21 5.75 6.32
N ASN A 213 6.16 5.83 7.26
CA ASN A 213 7.51 5.34 7.04
C ASN A 213 7.64 3.91 7.59
N PRO A 214 7.78 2.88 6.73
CA PRO A 214 7.93 1.50 7.18
C PRO A 214 9.34 1.16 7.68
N HIS A 215 10.31 2.09 7.58
CA HIS A 215 11.72 1.87 7.88
C HIS A 215 12.11 2.37 9.27
N VAL A 216 11.21 2.30 10.22
CA VAL A 216 11.42 2.74 11.59
C VAL A 216 11.32 1.59 12.58
N ILE A 217 11.84 1.82 13.79
CA ILE A 217 11.92 0.78 14.81
C ILE A 217 10.66 0.75 15.67
N THR A 218 10.09 1.93 15.98
CA THR A 218 8.95 2.05 16.92
C THR A 218 7.63 2.18 16.19
N VAL A 219 6.56 1.77 16.85
CA VAL A 219 5.18 1.87 16.34
C VAL A 219 4.83 3.33 16.05
N GLU A 220 5.18 4.22 16.96
CA GLU A 220 4.85 5.65 16.88
C GLU A 220 5.50 6.32 15.67
N ASP A 221 6.78 6.01 15.43
CA ASP A 221 7.52 6.62 14.32
C ASP A 221 7.07 6.08 12.96
N GLY A 222 6.55 4.84 12.91
CA GLY A 222 5.96 4.23 11.71
C GLY A 222 4.57 4.76 11.35
N GLY A 223 3.87 5.32 12.35
CA GLY A 223 2.56 5.93 12.19
C GLY A 223 2.65 7.46 12.02
N LEU A 224 1.84 8.16 12.80
CA LEU A 224 1.75 9.63 12.76
C LEU A 224 2.68 10.32 13.79
N GLY A 225 3.59 9.60 14.41
CA GLY A 225 4.50 10.12 15.45
C GLY A 225 3.85 10.30 16.83
N VAL A 226 2.62 9.79 17.02
CA VAL A 226 1.82 9.96 18.22
C VAL A 226 1.79 8.66 19.02
N VAL A 227 1.91 8.77 20.35
CA VAL A 227 1.70 7.64 21.27
C VAL A 227 0.20 7.32 21.32
N ASP A 228 -0.14 6.09 21.00
CA ASP A 228 -1.50 5.56 21.15
C ASP A 228 -1.66 5.00 22.58
N GLY A 229 -2.46 5.68 23.39
CA GLY A 229 -2.72 5.29 24.78
C GLY A 229 -3.41 3.93 24.93
N ASP A 230 -4.25 3.54 23.97
CA ASP A 230 -4.93 2.25 23.98
C ASP A 230 -3.96 1.11 23.67
N GLN A 231 -3.01 1.31 22.76
CA GLN A 231 -1.92 0.36 22.52
C GLN A 231 -1.02 0.20 23.76
N VAL A 232 -0.69 1.28 24.45
CA VAL A 232 0.08 1.25 25.70
C VAL A 232 -0.68 0.50 26.80
N ALA A 233 -1.98 0.79 26.97
CA ALA A 233 -2.83 0.09 27.94
C ALA A 233 -2.96 -1.41 27.62
N ALA A 234 -3.12 -1.76 26.35
CA ALA A 234 -3.13 -3.16 25.89
C ALA A 234 -1.79 -3.87 26.20
N LYS A 235 -0.65 -3.20 26.00
CA LYS A 235 0.67 -3.73 26.38
C LYS A 235 0.74 -4.03 27.86
N HIS A 236 0.34 -3.10 28.72
CA HIS A 236 0.32 -3.33 30.18
C HIS A 236 -0.59 -4.49 30.58
N ARG A 237 -1.72 -4.67 29.90
CA ARG A 237 -2.69 -5.71 30.19
C ARG A 237 -2.24 -7.12 29.75
N TYR A 238 -1.65 -7.24 28.55
CA TYR A 238 -1.40 -8.53 27.91
C TYR A 238 0.07 -8.96 27.90
N ASP A 239 0.97 -8.03 28.19
CA ASP A 239 2.40 -8.29 28.30
C ASP A 239 3.04 -7.36 29.35
N PRO A 240 2.61 -7.49 30.63
CA PRO A 240 3.08 -6.59 31.70
C PRO A 240 4.58 -6.68 31.96
N ASP A 241 5.21 -7.82 31.66
CA ASP A 241 6.65 -8.04 31.82
C ASP A 241 7.47 -7.53 30.61
N GLY A 242 6.81 -7.01 29.57
CA GLY A 242 7.49 -6.43 28.39
C GLY A 242 8.29 -7.42 27.56
N LEU A 243 7.89 -8.68 27.49
CA LEU A 243 8.62 -9.76 26.83
C LEU A 243 8.43 -9.76 25.31
N LEU A 244 7.27 -9.28 24.83
CA LEU A 244 6.93 -9.28 23.42
C LEU A 244 7.55 -8.08 22.71
N ASN A 245 8.42 -8.37 21.75
CA ASN A 245 9.07 -7.42 20.86
C ASN A 245 9.56 -6.14 21.59
N PRO A 246 10.45 -6.26 22.58
CA PRO A 246 10.85 -5.15 23.43
C PRO A 246 11.49 -4.01 22.64
N GLY A 247 11.27 -2.76 23.08
CA GLY A 247 11.81 -1.56 22.44
C GLY A 247 11.01 -1.03 21.26
N LYS A 248 9.89 -1.68 20.87
CA LYS A 248 9.09 -1.28 19.70
C LYS A 248 7.93 -0.34 20.03
N LEU A 249 7.52 -0.22 21.30
CA LEU A 249 6.46 0.67 21.76
C LEU A 249 7.06 1.71 22.74
N ARG A 250 7.31 2.92 22.23
CA ARG A 250 7.96 4.00 22.99
C ARG A 250 7.12 4.44 24.17
N GLY A 251 5.80 4.64 23.97
CA GLY A 251 4.90 5.07 25.01
C GLY A 251 4.84 4.13 26.21
N TRP A 252 5.00 2.82 26.01
CA TRP A 252 5.12 1.86 27.13
C TRP A 252 6.44 2.03 27.85
N LEU A 253 7.57 2.20 27.14
CA LEU A 253 8.88 2.43 27.77
C LEU A 253 8.88 3.71 28.62
N GLU A 254 8.26 4.78 28.15
CA GLU A 254 8.11 6.04 28.86
C GLU A 254 7.25 5.86 30.13
N SER A 255 6.16 5.07 30.04
CA SER A 255 5.25 4.82 31.17
C SER A 255 5.92 4.05 32.33
N ILE A 256 6.81 3.10 32.05
CA ILE A 256 7.52 2.33 33.09
C ILE A 256 8.78 3.04 33.61
N SER A 257 9.29 4.02 32.84
CA SER A 257 10.50 4.79 33.23
C SER A 257 10.15 6.05 34.05
N SER A 258 8.88 6.44 34.11
CA SER A 258 8.44 7.61 34.88
C SER A 258 8.44 7.28 36.37
N PRO A 259 9.12 8.07 37.25
CA PRO A 259 9.13 7.83 38.68
C PRO A 259 7.77 8.15 39.29
N GLY A 260 6.90 7.16 39.40
CA GLY A 260 5.55 7.34 39.97
C GLY A 260 4.61 6.17 39.78
N CYS A 261 5.00 5.07 39.15
CA CYS A 261 4.17 3.84 39.14
C CYS A 261 4.50 3.01 40.38
N PRO A 262 3.54 2.76 41.32
CA PRO A 262 3.75 1.74 42.36
C PRO A 262 3.70 0.35 41.68
N GLY A 263 4.73 -0.44 41.95
CA GLY A 263 4.82 -1.85 41.57
C GLY A 263 3.76 -2.73 42.20
#